data_5ff27673b8340d02fcde2298a831614d
#
_entry.id   5ff27673b8340d02fcde2298a831614d
#
_cell.length_a   1.000
_cell.length_b   1.000
_cell.length_c   1.000
_cell.angle_alpha   90.00
_cell.angle_beta   90.00
_cell.angle_gamma   90.00
#
_symmetry.space_group_name_H-M   'P 1'
#
loop_
_entity.id
_entity.type
_entity.pdbx_description
1 polymer ?
#
loop_
_entity_poly.entity_id
_entity_poly.type
_entity_poly.pdbx_seq_one_letter_code
_entity_poly.pdbx_strand_id
1 'polypeptide(L)'
;YNESLRLIKKALETSHKMELFTIIRYLERIKRDLASQTFNQKSDMWLIMNSYKMEMEENIRQETNLTELELLSMEWFAKSRTISTISPAEFKQIERKIALKKTDSKRAEIKKSEVQNWISLLHFDSKELMTLTKNRVSLSKDFRKNNDSSLYTISAFDNHILSCVEMKQFEEGLAFCDEMIASEGSMMLYYNLAFVWGNIRKWMIYIEAEQYPLGLKAMNETN
;
A
#
# COMPACT_ATOMS: atom_id res chain seq x y z
N TYR A 1 -2.90 -36.63 8.01
CA TYR A 1 -3.93 -35.99 7.18
C TYR A 1 -4.58 -34.78 7.87
N ASN A 2 -5.20 -34.96 9.04
CA ASN A 2 -5.87 -33.87 9.77
C ASN A 2 -4.91 -32.73 10.15
N GLU A 3 -3.71 -33.07 10.58
CA GLU A 3 -2.68 -32.07 10.96
C GLU A 3 -2.20 -31.27 9.73
N SER A 4 -1.99 -31.93 8.60
CA SER A 4 -1.62 -31.26 7.33
C SER A 4 -2.70 -30.30 6.88
N LEU A 5 -3.98 -30.69 6.94
CA LEU A 5 -5.10 -29.79 6.62
C LEU A 5 -5.19 -28.59 7.58
N ARG A 6 -4.95 -28.82 8.88
CA ARG A 6 -4.92 -27.75 9.87
C ARG A 6 -3.84 -26.70 9.57
N LEU A 7 -2.63 -27.19 9.22
CA LEU A 7 -1.51 -26.29 8.85
C LEU A 7 -1.78 -25.52 7.57
N ILE A 8 -2.34 -26.17 6.54
CA ILE A 8 -2.72 -25.52 5.30
C ILE A 8 -3.80 -24.45 5.54
N LYS A 9 -4.80 -24.74 6.36
CA LYS A 9 -5.84 -23.76 6.71
C LYS A 9 -5.25 -22.53 7.39
N LYS A 10 -4.38 -22.72 8.37
CA LYS A 10 -3.69 -21.62 9.05
C LYS A 10 -2.81 -20.80 8.09
N ALA A 11 -2.09 -21.47 7.19
CA ALA A 11 -1.27 -20.80 6.18
C ALA A 11 -2.12 -20.00 5.19
N LEU A 12 -3.28 -20.55 4.76
CA LEU A 12 -4.24 -19.84 3.91
C LEU A 12 -4.81 -18.60 4.59
N GLU A 13 -5.26 -18.71 5.86
CA GLU A 13 -5.76 -17.57 6.63
C GLU A 13 -4.72 -16.44 6.70
N THR A 14 -3.46 -16.78 6.94
CA THR A 14 -2.36 -15.82 6.96
C THR A 14 -2.12 -15.22 5.58
N SER A 15 -2.07 -16.05 4.54
CA SER A 15 -1.82 -15.61 3.16
C SER A 15 -2.94 -14.70 2.63
N HIS A 16 -4.20 -14.97 2.97
CA HIS A 16 -5.33 -14.09 2.64
C HIS A 16 -5.23 -12.72 3.33
N LYS A 17 -4.88 -12.71 4.63
CA LYS A 17 -4.66 -11.44 5.34
C LYS A 17 -3.55 -10.60 4.71
N MET A 18 -2.51 -11.25 4.21
CA MET A 18 -1.35 -10.61 3.58
C MET A 18 -1.52 -10.41 2.07
N GLU A 19 -2.64 -10.83 1.49
CA GLU A 19 -2.92 -10.77 0.05
C GLU A 19 -1.78 -11.38 -0.81
N LEU A 20 -1.26 -12.53 -0.36
CA LEU A 20 -0.20 -13.26 -1.05
C LEU A 20 -0.79 -14.23 -2.09
N PHE A 21 -1.35 -13.69 -3.17
CA PHE A 21 -2.14 -14.43 -4.15
C PHE A 21 -1.44 -15.65 -4.73
N THR A 22 -0.14 -15.57 -5.04
CA THR A 22 0.64 -16.72 -5.52
C THR A 22 0.70 -17.84 -4.49
N ILE A 23 0.90 -17.51 -3.21
CA ILE A 23 0.95 -18.49 -2.11
C ILE A 23 -0.43 -19.08 -1.87
N ILE A 24 -1.49 -18.27 -1.91
CA ILE A 24 -2.87 -18.73 -1.79
C ILE A 24 -3.17 -19.79 -2.86
N ARG A 25 -2.86 -19.53 -4.13
CA ARG A 25 -3.06 -20.49 -5.22
C ARG A 25 -2.30 -21.80 -5.00
N TYR A 26 -1.08 -21.71 -4.52
CA TYR A 26 -0.28 -22.91 -4.24
C TYR A 26 -0.86 -23.74 -3.10
N LEU A 27 -1.27 -23.10 -2.01
CA LEU A 27 -1.87 -23.77 -0.86
C LEU A 27 -3.24 -24.37 -1.17
N GLU A 28 -4.10 -23.67 -1.94
CA GLU A 28 -5.38 -24.20 -2.40
C GLU A 28 -5.21 -25.41 -3.32
N ARG A 29 -4.16 -25.42 -4.16
CA ARG A 29 -3.80 -26.60 -4.95
C ARG A 29 -3.46 -27.80 -4.07
N ILE A 30 -2.62 -27.64 -3.05
CA ILE A 30 -2.26 -28.70 -2.12
C ILE A 30 -3.49 -29.19 -1.36
N LYS A 31 -4.33 -28.28 -0.86
CA LYS A 31 -5.59 -28.59 -0.17
C LYS A 31 -6.51 -29.43 -1.03
N ARG A 32 -6.69 -29.07 -2.30
CA ARG A 32 -7.47 -29.81 -3.28
C ARG A 32 -6.88 -31.22 -3.51
N ASP A 33 -5.56 -31.33 -3.72
CA ASP A 33 -4.91 -32.61 -3.99
C ASP A 33 -5.03 -33.55 -2.79
N LEU A 34 -4.94 -33.04 -1.56
CA LEU A 34 -5.23 -33.81 -0.34
C LEU A 34 -6.70 -34.22 -0.24
N ALA A 35 -7.63 -33.31 -0.54
CA ALA A 35 -9.05 -33.63 -0.52
C ALA A 35 -9.40 -34.72 -1.54
N SER A 36 -8.84 -34.66 -2.74
CA SER A 36 -9.08 -35.66 -3.80
C SER A 36 -8.71 -37.09 -3.42
N GLN A 37 -7.77 -37.26 -2.48
CA GLN A 37 -7.36 -38.59 -1.98
C GLN A 37 -8.37 -39.23 -1.00
N THR A 38 -9.30 -38.45 -0.47
CA THR A 38 -10.23 -38.89 0.59
C THR A 38 -11.67 -39.03 0.16
N PHE A 39 -12.01 -38.55 -1.05
CA PHE A 39 -13.39 -38.56 -1.53
C PHE A 39 -13.73 -39.83 -2.31
N ASN A 40 -14.79 -40.51 -1.86
CA ASN A 40 -15.31 -41.71 -2.51
C ASN A 40 -16.52 -41.44 -3.45
N GLN A 41 -17.05 -40.20 -3.49
CA GLN A 41 -18.23 -39.87 -4.29
C GLN A 41 -17.91 -38.83 -5.37
N LYS A 42 -18.34 -39.10 -6.63
CA LYS A 42 -18.11 -38.24 -7.79
C LYS A 42 -18.80 -36.87 -7.71
N SER A 43 -19.96 -36.79 -7.03
CA SER A 43 -20.72 -35.54 -6.89
C SER A 43 -19.96 -34.49 -6.06
N ASP A 44 -19.32 -34.92 -4.97
CA ASP A 44 -18.59 -34.02 -4.07
C ASP A 44 -17.31 -33.52 -4.70
N MET A 45 -16.65 -34.35 -5.51
CA MET A 45 -15.48 -33.97 -6.27
C MET A 45 -15.78 -32.83 -7.26
N TRP A 46 -16.92 -32.87 -7.94
CA TRP A 46 -17.31 -31.82 -8.89
C TRP A 46 -17.51 -30.47 -8.19
N LEU A 47 -18.20 -30.47 -7.04
CA LEU A 47 -18.41 -29.24 -6.24
C LEU A 47 -17.10 -28.64 -5.76
N ILE A 48 -16.18 -29.47 -5.25
CA ILE A 48 -14.85 -29.03 -4.81
C ILE A 48 -14.04 -28.45 -5.97
N MET A 49 -14.05 -29.10 -7.12
CA MET A 49 -13.31 -28.62 -8.30
C MET A 49 -13.87 -27.32 -8.83
N ASN A 50 -15.20 -27.15 -8.79
CA ASN A 50 -15.83 -25.91 -9.25
C ASN A 50 -15.54 -24.73 -8.30
N SER A 51 -15.65 -24.97 -6.98
CA SER A 51 -15.24 -23.95 -5.97
C SER A 51 -13.78 -23.54 -6.15
N TYR A 52 -12.90 -24.51 -6.28
CA TYR A 52 -11.47 -24.26 -6.53
C TYR A 52 -11.22 -23.44 -7.79
N LYS A 53 -11.94 -23.74 -8.88
CA LYS A 53 -11.84 -23.00 -10.13
C LYS A 53 -12.23 -21.53 -9.93
N MET A 54 -13.35 -21.25 -9.26
CA MET A 54 -13.82 -19.89 -8.99
C MET A 54 -12.82 -19.10 -8.13
N GLU A 55 -12.29 -19.72 -7.07
CA GLU A 55 -11.28 -19.09 -6.20
C GLU A 55 -9.99 -18.80 -6.97
N MET A 56 -9.56 -19.70 -7.84
CA MET A 56 -8.39 -19.51 -8.69
C MET A 56 -8.56 -18.36 -9.68
N GLU A 57 -9.71 -18.29 -10.36
CA GLU A 57 -10.02 -17.22 -11.31
C GLU A 57 -10.01 -15.86 -10.62
N GLU A 58 -10.61 -15.78 -9.43
CA GLU A 58 -10.64 -14.54 -8.63
C GLU A 58 -9.24 -14.13 -8.17
N ASN A 59 -8.44 -15.06 -7.64
CA ASN A 59 -7.07 -14.77 -7.21
C ASN A 59 -6.18 -14.32 -8.38
N ILE A 60 -6.33 -14.92 -9.57
CA ILE A 60 -5.62 -14.51 -10.79
C ILE A 60 -6.04 -13.09 -11.18
N ARG A 61 -7.33 -12.79 -11.14
CA ARG A 61 -7.87 -11.46 -11.45
C ARG A 61 -7.28 -10.39 -10.53
N GLN A 62 -7.26 -10.65 -9.22
CA GLN A 62 -6.73 -9.71 -8.22
C GLN A 62 -5.23 -9.50 -8.37
N GLU A 63 -4.46 -10.57 -8.58
CA GLU A 63 -3.01 -10.48 -8.82
C GLU A 63 -2.70 -9.71 -10.10
N THR A 64 -3.45 -9.95 -11.18
CA THR A 64 -3.28 -9.22 -12.44
C THR A 64 -3.55 -7.73 -12.25
N ASN A 65 -4.65 -7.36 -11.57
CA ASN A 65 -4.96 -5.97 -11.28
C ASN A 65 -3.88 -5.29 -10.44
N LEU A 66 -3.37 -5.99 -9.42
CA LEU A 66 -2.27 -5.48 -8.59
C LEU A 66 -1.00 -5.25 -9.42
N THR A 67 -0.59 -6.24 -10.23
CA THR A 67 0.59 -6.14 -11.10
C THR A 67 0.48 -4.97 -12.09
N GLU A 68 -0.69 -4.79 -12.71
CA GLU A 68 -0.92 -3.67 -13.63
C GLU A 68 -0.83 -2.31 -12.91
N LEU A 69 -1.33 -2.21 -11.68
CA LEU A 69 -1.21 -0.99 -10.87
C LEU A 69 0.23 -0.74 -10.42
N GLU A 70 0.99 -1.79 -10.11
CA GLU A 70 2.43 -1.68 -9.80
C GLU A 70 3.22 -1.17 -11.00
N LEU A 71 2.95 -1.69 -12.20
CA LEU A 71 3.59 -1.23 -13.44
C LEU A 71 3.22 0.23 -13.74
N LEU A 72 1.95 0.61 -13.58
CA LEU A 72 1.52 2.00 -13.73
C LEU A 72 2.19 2.92 -12.71
N SER A 73 2.31 2.48 -11.44
CA SER A 73 3.00 3.26 -10.41
C SER A 73 4.47 3.51 -10.79
N MET A 74 5.18 2.48 -11.27
CA MET A 74 6.56 2.61 -11.73
C MET A 74 6.68 3.56 -12.93
N GLU A 75 5.78 3.44 -13.91
CA GLU A 75 5.75 4.31 -15.08
C GLU A 75 5.56 5.78 -14.67
N TRP A 76 4.56 6.06 -13.83
CA TRP A 76 4.26 7.44 -13.42
C TRP A 76 5.28 8.01 -12.45
N PHE A 77 5.86 7.18 -11.58
CA PHE A 77 7.02 7.60 -10.81
C PHE A 77 8.19 8.04 -11.71
N ALA A 78 8.52 7.26 -12.73
CA ALA A 78 9.58 7.63 -13.68
C ALA A 78 9.23 8.93 -14.43
N LYS A 79 7.99 9.09 -14.89
CA LYS A 79 7.52 10.32 -15.56
C LYS A 79 7.58 11.52 -14.62
N SER A 80 7.22 11.39 -13.35
CA SER A 80 7.32 12.50 -12.38
C SER A 80 8.74 13.02 -12.16
N ARG A 81 9.75 12.23 -12.51
CA ARG A 81 11.16 12.63 -12.43
C ARG A 81 11.69 13.28 -13.70
N THR A 82 11.02 13.12 -14.84
CA THR A 82 11.50 13.56 -16.16
C THR A 82 10.58 14.58 -16.83
N ILE A 83 9.31 14.59 -16.49
CA ILE A 83 8.27 15.45 -17.08
C ILE A 83 7.81 16.44 -16.03
N SER A 84 7.79 17.74 -16.37
CA SER A 84 7.36 18.79 -15.43
C SER A 84 5.83 18.88 -15.29
N THR A 85 5.09 18.57 -16.35
CA THR A 85 3.62 18.63 -16.36
C THR A 85 3.04 17.62 -17.33
N ILE A 86 1.77 17.25 -17.11
CA ILE A 86 0.95 16.50 -18.06
C ILE A 86 -0.24 17.36 -18.51
N SER A 87 -0.75 17.08 -19.71
CA SER A 87 -1.93 17.77 -20.19
C SER A 87 -3.19 17.34 -19.43
N PRO A 88 -4.21 18.23 -19.29
CA PRO A 88 -5.49 17.84 -18.67
C PRO A 88 -6.20 16.67 -19.38
N ALA A 89 -5.97 16.49 -20.67
CA ALA A 89 -6.55 15.39 -21.44
C ALA A 89 -5.90 14.05 -21.05
N GLU A 90 -4.57 14.02 -20.94
CA GLU A 90 -3.82 12.84 -20.46
C GLU A 90 -4.19 12.50 -19.02
N PHE A 91 -4.26 13.50 -18.13
CA PHE A 91 -4.72 13.33 -16.75
C PHE A 91 -6.06 12.60 -16.70
N LYS A 92 -7.09 13.12 -17.38
CA LYS A 92 -8.41 12.48 -17.43
C LYS A 92 -8.42 11.08 -18.03
N GLN A 93 -7.57 10.83 -19.03
CA GLN A 93 -7.47 9.50 -19.63
C GLN A 93 -6.92 8.48 -18.63
N ILE A 94 -5.91 8.87 -17.84
CA ILE A 94 -5.28 8.02 -16.84
C ILE A 94 -6.22 7.77 -15.68
N GLU A 95 -6.88 8.84 -15.16
CA GLU A 95 -7.88 8.69 -14.11
C GLU A 95 -8.97 7.68 -14.51
N ARG A 96 -9.47 7.75 -15.76
CA ARG A 96 -10.42 6.76 -16.28
C ARG A 96 -9.86 5.35 -16.27
N LYS A 97 -8.62 5.16 -16.71
CA LYS A 97 -7.95 3.84 -16.68
C LYS A 97 -7.85 3.29 -15.26
N ILE A 98 -7.49 4.14 -14.30
CA ILE A 98 -7.37 3.74 -12.89
C ILE A 98 -8.75 3.46 -12.29
N ALA A 99 -9.76 4.29 -12.59
CA ALA A 99 -11.12 4.10 -12.09
C ALA A 99 -11.77 2.81 -12.57
N LEU A 100 -11.42 2.34 -13.78
CA LEU A 100 -11.90 1.07 -14.32
C LEU A 100 -11.29 -0.16 -13.62
N LYS A 101 -10.20 -0.01 -12.87
CA LYS A 101 -9.58 -1.09 -12.11
C LYS A 101 -10.37 -1.31 -10.82
N LYS A 102 -11.32 -2.23 -10.86
CA LYS A 102 -12.01 -2.69 -9.65
C LYS A 102 -11.04 -3.52 -8.82
N THR A 103 -10.84 -3.10 -7.59
CA THR A 103 -9.94 -3.79 -6.66
C THR A 103 -10.69 -4.07 -5.38
N ASP A 104 -10.69 -5.33 -4.96
CA ASP A 104 -11.15 -5.77 -3.64
C ASP A 104 -9.94 -6.00 -2.70
N SER A 105 -8.73 -5.75 -3.21
CA SER A 105 -7.46 -5.90 -2.52
C SER A 105 -7.01 -4.55 -1.95
N LYS A 106 -6.69 -4.49 -0.66
CA LYS A 106 -6.15 -3.29 -0.01
C LYS A 106 -4.78 -2.89 -0.57
N ARG A 107 -3.94 -3.86 -0.95
CA ARG A 107 -2.68 -3.58 -1.63
C ARG A 107 -2.91 -2.87 -2.96
N ALA A 108 -3.88 -3.33 -3.73
CA ALA A 108 -4.23 -2.71 -5.01
C ALA A 108 -4.84 -1.31 -4.81
N GLU A 109 -5.64 -1.07 -3.76
CA GLU A 109 -6.12 0.27 -3.39
C GLU A 109 -4.97 1.22 -3.03
N ILE A 110 -3.99 0.75 -2.26
CA ILE A 110 -2.78 1.52 -1.93
C ILE A 110 -2.00 1.87 -3.20
N LYS A 111 -1.81 0.89 -4.11
CA LYS A 111 -1.12 1.13 -5.38
C LYS A 111 -1.88 2.08 -6.30
N LYS A 112 -3.20 1.96 -6.35
CA LYS A 112 -4.07 2.89 -7.05
C LYS A 112 -3.91 4.32 -6.53
N SER A 113 -3.95 4.50 -5.21
CA SER A 113 -3.71 5.79 -4.57
C SER A 113 -2.31 6.32 -4.83
N GLU A 114 -1.29 5.46 -4.90
CA GLU A 114 0.07 5.84 -5.26
C GLU A 114 0.17 6.36 -6.70
N VAL A 115 -0.45 5.70 -7.66
CA VAL A 115 -0.51 6.16 -9.06
C VAL A 115 -1.22 7.51 -9.13
N GLN A 116 -2.37 7.67 -8.47
CA GLN A 116 -3.09 8.94 -8.42
C GLN A 116 -2.22 10.07 -7.84
N ASN A 117 -1.46 9.78 -6.78
CA ASN A 117 -0.54 10.72 -6.17
C ASN A 117 0.54 11.22 -7.17
N TRP A 118 1.17 10.32 -7.92
CA TRP A 118 2.16 10.70 -8.94
C TRP A 118 1.55 11.55 -10.06
N ILE A 119 0.31 11.24 -10.45
CA ILE A 119 -0.40 11.97 -11.50
C ILE A 119 -0.79 13.36 -11.02
N SER A 120 -1.30 13.49 -9.79
CA SER A 120 -1.68 14.78 -9.20
C SER A 120 -0.47 15.71 -9.00
N LEU A 121 0.70 15.16 -8.66
CA LEU A 121 1.95 15.91 -8.64
C LEU A 121 2.30 16.53 -10.00
N LEU A 122 2.06 15.80 -11.10
CA LEU A 122 2.28 16.29 -12.47
C LEU A 122 1.19 17.25 -12.95
N HIS A 123 0.02 17.21 -12.34
CA HIS A 123 -1.11 18.11 -12.65
C HIS A 123 -1.09 19.40 -11.82
N PHE A 124 -0.25 19.48 -10.78
CA PHE A 124 -0.13 20.64 -9.89
C PHE A 124 -1.43 21.03 -9.14
N ASP A 125 -2.28 20.06 -8.83
CA ASP A 125 -3.40 20.29 -7.91
C ASP A 125 -3.01 19.92 -6.47
N SER A 126 -2.50 20.92 -5.74
CA SER A 126 -2.01 20.71 -4.37
C SER A 126 -3.13 20.31 -3.38
N LYS A 127 -4.38 20.74 -3.60
CA LYS A 127 -5.52 20.38 -2.74
C LYS A 127 -5.93 18.93 -2.96
N GLU A 128 -6.00 18.52 -4.23
CA GLU A 128 -6.29 17.13 -4.57
C GLU A 128 -5.18 16.21 -4.05
N LEU A 129 -3.93 16.58 -4.27
CA LEU A 129 -2.76 15.86 -3.78
C LEU A 129 -2.80 15.67 -2.26
N MET A 130 -3.12 16.72 -1.50
CA MET A 130 -3.24 16.64 -0.05
C MET A 130 -4.35 15.67 0.37
N THR A 131 -5.50 15.70 -0.27
CA THR A 131 -6.61 14.78 -0.01
C THR A 131 -6.22 13.33 -0.31
N LEU A 132 -5.61 13.08 -1.46
CA LEU A 132 -5.16 11.76 -1.88
C LEU A 132 -4.09 11.18 -0.97
N THR A 133 -3.10 12.00 -0.58
CA THR A 133 -2.04 11.55 0.32
C THR A 133 -2.56 11.23 1.72
N LYS A 134 -3.51 12.01 2.25
CA LYS A 134 -4.19 11.73 3.52
C LYS A 134 -4.97 10.42 3.49
N ASN A 135 -5.74 10.19 2.43
CA ASN A 135 -6.45 8.93 2.23
C ASN A 135 -5.48 7.75 2.15
N ARG A 136 -4.34 7.92 1.48
CA ARG A 136 -3.31 6.89 1.39
C ARG A 136 -2.71 6.53 2.75
N VAL A 137 -2.51 7.51 3.64
CA VAL A 137 -2.08 7.24 5.03
C VAL A 137 -3.12 6.37 5.73
N SER A 138 -4.41 6.70 5.63
CA SER A 138 -5.48 5.91 6.23
C SER A 138 -5.51 4.47 5.71
N LEU A 139 -5.47 4.28 4.39
CA LEU A 139 -5.43 2.95 3.76
C LEU A 139 -4.21 2.14 4.20
N SER A 140 -3.04 2.77 4.28
CA SER A 140 -1.80 2.09 4.69
C SER A 140 -1.81 1.69 6.16
N LYS A 141 -2.43 2.48 7.05
CA LYS A 141 -2.63 2.12 8.47
C LYS A 141 -3.56 0.92 8.62
N ASP A 142 -4.66 0.89 7.88
CA ASP A 142 -5.59 -0.23 7.89
C ASP A 142 -4.97 -1.51 7.33
N PHE A 143 -4.15 -1.38 6.31
CA PHE A 143 -3.40 -2.51 5.77
C PHE A 143 -2.36 -3.03 6.77
N ARG A 144 -1.65 -2.15 7.47
CA ARG A 144 -0.64 -2.48 8.47
C ARG A 144 -1.20 -3.27 9.65
N LYS A 145 -2.42 -2.98 10.11
CA LYS A 145 -3.06 -3.76 11.19
C LYS A 145 -3.13 -5.26 10.90
N ASN A 146 -3.15 -5.62 9.62
CA ASN A 146 -3.28 -7.00 9.15
C ASN A 146 -1.98 -7.55 8.55
N ASN A 147 -1.05 -6.69 8.19
CA ASN A 147 0.16 -7.01 7.42
C ASN A 147 1.30 -6.09 7.87
N ASP A 148 2.44 -6.65 8.16
CA ASP A 148 3.62 -5.92 8.64
C ASP A 148 4.35 -5.13 7.52
N SER A 149 3.61 -4.39 6.69
CA SER A 149 4.18 -3.63 5.57
C SER A 149 4.44 -2.17 5.93
N SER A 150 5.41 -1.96 6.82
CA SER A 150 5.82 -0.63 7.30
C SER A 150 6.33 0.32 6.21
N LEU A 151 6.95 -0.18 5.14
CA LEU A 151 7.45 0.67 4.04
C LEU A 151 6.33 1.43 3.32
N TYR A 152 5.18 0.80 3.05
CA TYR A 152 4.04 1.48 2.45
C TYR A 152 3.51 2.60 3.36
N THR A 153 3.48 2.34 4.67
CA THR A 153 3.03 3.29 5.66
C THR A 153 3.98 4.48 5.73
N ILE A 154 5.29 4.26 5.85
CA ILE A 154 6.30 5.33 5.87
C ILE A 154 6.22 6.19 4.60
N SER A 155 6.15 5.58 3.43
CA SER A 155 6.01 6.30 2.16
C SER A 155 4.70 7.10 2.07
N ALA A 156 3.60 6.59 2.64
CA ALA A 156 2.33 7.31 2.67
C ALA A 156 2.41 8.56 3.56
N PHE A 157 2.97 8.41 4.77
CA PHE A 157 3.22 9.54 5.67
C PHE A 157 4.13 10.59 5.04
N ASP A 158 5.24 10.15 4.46
CA ASP A 158 6.23 11.04 3.83
C ASP A 158 5.59 11.93 2.75
N ASN A 159 4.83 11.34 1.84
CA ASN A 159 4.15 12.08 0.80
C ASN A 159 3.09 13.05 1.35
N HIS A 160 2.37 12.68 2.41
CA HIS A 160 1.38 13.57 3.02
C HIS A 160 2.06 14.75 3.74
N ILE A 161 3.13 14.50 4.49
CA ILE A 161 3.91 15.55 5.15
C ILE A 161 4.45 16.54 4.11
N LEU A 162 4.99 16.06 2.98
CA LEU A 162 5.45 16.94 1.90
C LEU A 162 4.31 17.79 1.33
N SER A 163 3.12 17.22 1.14
CA SER A 163 1.94 17.96 0.69
C SER A 163 1.52 19.04 1.70
N CYS A 164 1.61 18.75 3.01
CA CYS A 164 1.37 19.74 4.06
C CYS A 164 2.37 20.90 4.00
N VAL A 165 3.65 20.63 3.73
CA VAL A 165 4.67 21.66 3.57
C VAL A 165 4.35 22.57 2.37
N GLU A 166 4.05 21.99 1.22
CA GLU A 166 3.67 22.75 0.02
C GLU A 166 2.44 23.64 0.25
N MET A 167 1.47 23.15 1.01
CA MET A 167 0.26 23.88 1.37
C MET A 167 0.44 24.81 2.58
N LYS A 168 1.63 24.88 3.16
CA LYS A 168 1.95 25.64 4.38
C LYS A 168 1.10 25.26 5.59
N GLN A 169 0.63 24.01 5.64
CA GLN A 169 -0.13 23.45 6.75
C GLN A 169 0.82 22.76 7.74
N PHE A 170 1.71 23.56 8.33
CA PHE A 170 2.82 23.09 9.14
C PHE A 170 2.39 22.31 10.38
N GLU A 171 1.31 22.73 11.05
CA GLU A 171 0.78 22.06 12.25
C GLU A 171 0.29 20.63 11.91
N GLU A 172 -0.45 20.48 10.81
CA GLU A 172 -0.88 19.16 10.34
C GLU A 172 0.34 18.31 9.95
N GLY A 173 1.29 18.88 9.23
CA GLY A 173 2.54 18.21 8.86
C GLY A 173 3.32 17.71 10.08
N LEU A 174 3.46 18.51 11.13
CA LEU A 174 4.13 18.13 12.38
C LEU A 174 3.38 17.00 13.10
N ALA A 175 2.03 17.06 13.17
CA ALA A 175 1.23 15.99 13.76
C ALA A 175 1.45 14.65 13.04
N PHE A 176 1.53 14.65 11.69
CA PHE A 176 1.84 13.45 10.93
C PHE A 176 3.29 12.98 11.08
N CYS A 177 4.25 13.88 11.31
CA CYS A 177 5.62 13.48 11.69
C CYS A 177 5.62 12.75 13.03
N ASP A 178 4.93 13.28 14.05
CA ASP A 178 4.83 12.64 15.36
C ASP A 178 4.16 11.26 15.26
N GLU A 179 3.10 11.15 14.49
CA GLU A 179 2.43 9.87 14.26
C GLU A 179 3.33 8.88 13.51
N MET A 180 4.10 9.33 12.52
CA MET A 180 5.07 8.51 11.79
C MET A 180 6.14 7.99 12.74
N ILE A 181 6.70 8.84 13.61
CA ILE A 181 7.71 8.48 14.62
C ILE A 181 7.14 7.47 15.62
N ALA A 182 5.90 7.68 16.07
CA ALA A 182 5.20 6.78 16.99
C ALA A 182 4.74 5.48 16.34
N SER A 183 4.83 5.36 15.01
CA SER A 183 4.40 4.17 14.30
C SER A 183 5.38 3.03 14.54
N GLU A 184 5.06 2.16 15.51
CA GLU A 184 5.85 0.97 15.81
C GLU A 184 5.78 -0.04 14.66
N GLY A 185 6.95 -0.46 14.14
CA GLY A 185 7.09 -1.60 13.24
C GLY A 185 7.56 -2.81 14.03
N SER A 186 7.10 -4.01 13.69
CA SER A 186 7.59 -5.24 14.29
C SER A 186 9.05 -5.54 13.91
N MET A 187 9.57 -4.88 12.88
CA MET A 187 10.97 -4.96 12.47
C MET A 187 11.73 -3.71 12.92
N MET A 188 12.76 -3.92 13.72
CA MET A 188 13.65 -2.86 14.24
C MET A 188 14.20 -1.91 13.16
N LEU A 189 14.48 -2.43 11.97
CA LEU A 189 14.93 -1.63 10.82
C LEU A 189 13.91 -0.57 10.39
N TYR A 190 12.62 -0.92 10.37
CA TYR A 190 11.57 -0.01 9.93
C TYR A 190 11.21 1.04 10.99
N TYR A 191 11.32 0.67 12.27
CA TYR A 191 11.20 1.62 13.37
C TYR A 191 12.26 2.73 13.24
N ASN A 192 13.51 2.34 13.02
CA ASN A 192 14.59 3.30 12.82
C ASN A 192 14.36 4.21 11.60
N LEU A 193 13.84 3.66 10.49
CA LEU A 193 13.49 4.46 9.31
C LEU A 193 12.37 5.46 9.60
N ALA A 194 11.27 5.04 10.23
CA ALA A 194 10.18 5.93 10.57
C ALA A 194 10.62 7.05 11.52
N PHE A 195 11.43 6.71 12.52
CA PHE A 195 12.04 7.67 13.44
C PHE A 195 12.93 8.69 12.73
N VAL A 196 13.88 8.22 11.93
CA VAL A 196 14.83 9.08 11.21
C VAL A 196 14.09 9.98 10.22
N TRP A 197 13.22 9.41 9.37
CA TRP A 197 12.48 10.18 8.38
C TRP A 197 11.52 11.18 9.03
N GLY A 198 10.81 10.79 10.08
CA GLY A 198 9.91 11.68 10.81
C GLY A 198 10.62 12.90 11.37
N ASN A 199 11.80 12.72 11.98
CA ASN A 199 12.60 13.83 12.50
C ASN A 199 13.20 14.69 11.39
N ILE A 200 13.66 14.10 10.27
CA ILE A 200 14.12 14.87 9.10
C ILE A 200 12.98 15.75 8.56
N ARG A 201 11.74 15.24 8.50
CA ARG A 201 10.59 16.02 8.05
C ARG A 201 10.18 17.10 9.03
N LYS A 202 10.24 16.85 10.35
CA LYS A 202 10.07 17.91 11.36
C LYS A 202 11.07 19.05 11.19
N TRP A 203 12.34 18.71 11.05
CA TRP A 203 13.39 19.68 10.77
C TRP A 203 13.07 20.54 9.54
N MET A 204 12.68 19.91 8.43
CA MET A 204 12.30 20.59 7.20
C MET A 204 11.10 21.53 7.42
N ILE A 205 10.05 21.08 8.13
CA ILE A 205 8.88 21.92 8.43
C ILE A 205 9.27 23.14 9.27
N TYR A 206 10.08 22.96 10.30
CA TYR A 206 10.52 24.08 11.16
C TYR A 206 11.36 25.11 10.41
N ILE A 207 12.16 24.66 9.42
CA ILE A 207 12.90 25.59 8.55
C ILE A 207 11.95 26.37 7.65
N GLU A 208 11.02 25.70 6.99
CA GLU A 208 10.01 26.33 6.12
C GLU A 208 9.08 27.27 6.89
N ALA A 209 8.83 26.99 8.16
CA ALA A 209 8.07 27.84 9.08
C ALA A 209 8.91 28.94 9.76
N GLU A 210 10.19 29.08 9.38
CA GLU A 210 11.16 30.03 9.98
C GLU A 210 11.39 29.84 11.50
N GLN A 211 11.11 28.63 12.00
CA GLN A 211 11.28 28.25 13.42
C GLN A 211 12.63 27.54 13.66
N TYR A 212 13.72 28.18 13.30
CA TYR A 212 15.08 27.61 13.29
C TYR A 212 15.53 26.93 14.60
N PRO A 213 15.25 27.46 15.81
CA PRO A 213 15.65 26.80 17.06
C PRO A 213 14.99 25.41 17.22
N LEU A 214 13.72 25.28 16.81
CA LEU A 214 13.01 24.01 16.85
C LEU A 214 13.51 23.04 15.78
N GLY A 215 13.88 23.57 14.61
CA GLY A 215 14.52 22.78 13.55
C GLY A 215 15.86 22.19 14.00
N LEU A 216 16.72 22.96 14.66
CA LEU A 216 17.97 22.48 15.22
C LEU A 216 17.74 21.39 16.31
N LYS A 217 16.71 21.56 17.14
CA LYS A 217 16.35 20.54 18.14
C LYS A 217 15.95 19.23 17.46
N ALA A 218 15.04 19.25 16.49
CA ALA A 218 14.61 18.07 15.76
C ALA A 218 15.78 17.37 15.03
N MET A 219 16.72 18.13 14.49
CA MET A 219 17.93 17.59 13.87
C MET A 219 18.82 16.85 14.88
N ASN A 220 18.98 17.39 16.08
CA ASN A 220 19.80 16.75 17.13
C ASN A 220 19.14 15.51 17.71
N GLU A 221 17.82 15.38 17.65
CA GLU A 221 17.10 14.16 18.06
C GLU A 221 17.26 12.99 17.08
N THR A 222 17.78 13.26 15.87
CA THR A 222 18.01 12.26 14.81
C THR A 222 19.39 11.58 14.92
N ASN A 223 20.32 12.16 15.69
CA ASN A 223 21.67 11.62 15.94
C ASN A 223 21.70 10.76 17.20
#